data_3e84c6b9ae0d5d1fc3d505ea0a166461
#
_entry.id   3e84c6b9ae0d5d1fc3d505ea0a166461
#
_cell.length_a   1.000
_cell.length_b   1.000
_cell.length_c   1.000
_cell.angle_alpha   90.00
_cell.angle_beta   90.00
_cell.angle_gamma   90.00
#
_symmetry.space_group_name_H-M   'P 1'
#
loop_
_entity.id
_entity.type
_entity.pdbx_description
1 polymer ?
#
loop_
_entity_poly.entity_id
_entity_poly.type
_entity_poly.pdbx_seq_one_letter_code
_entity_poly.pdbx_strand_id
1 'polypeptide(L)'
;RLQETLYNARNNIPYYKNYWDEFRGKKYELLENWPILVKEDINKCPELFIDKNYNRFQLFNDHTSGTTGTPLDLYIDYDSVKEQYALFEARVKRKYNISITDPWAIIGSQRVTPIARKKPPFWVYNFASRQLYLSSLHIASWSGKDYLCALKKYQPKCLIGYTQSIYELATILIENNEIFSLKAVITNAEPLFDYQKINIEKAFDCPVVETFGQAELVAFANSFPDGKL
;
A
#
# COMPACT_ATOMS: atom_id res chain seq x y z
N ARG A 1 3.01 21.06 14.49
CA ARG A 1 3.36 20.07 13.45
C ARG A 1 3.43 20.70 12.05
N LEU A 2 2.33 21.33 11.50
CA LEU A 2 2.39 21.96 10.16
C LEU A 2 3.50 23.02 10.07
N GLN A 3 3.58 23.95 11.04
CA GLN A 3 4.59 25.01 11.07
C GLN A 3 6.02 24.46 11.13
N GLU A 4 6.22 23.40 11.85
CA GLU A 4 7.50 22.68 11.94
C GLU A 4 7.87 22.06 10.60
N THR A 5 6.91 21.43 9.92
CA THR A 5 7.11 20.87 8.58
C THR A 5 7.49 21.96 7.57
N LEU A 6 6.77 23.08 7.55
CA LEU A 6 7.07 24.21 6.66
C LEU A 6 8.45 24.82 6.96
N TYR A 7 8.79 24.97 8.25
CA TYR A 7 10.12 25.45 8.68
C TYR A 7 11.23 24.51 8.20
N ASN A 8 11.08 23.21 8.41
CA ASN A 8 12.05 22.21 7.98
C ASN A 8 12.20 22.17 6.45
N ALA A 9 11.08 22.17 5.72
CA ALA A 9 11.10 22.18 4.27
C ALA A 9 11.85 23.40 3.72
N ARG A 10 11.53 24.60 4.21
CA ARG A 10 12.21 25.83 3.80
C ARG A 10 13.72 25.82 4.04
N ASN A 11 14.16 25.27 5.19
CA ASN A 11 15.56 25.39 5.59
C ASN A 11 16.43 24.22 5.13
N ASN A 12 15.81 23.04 4.92
CA ASN A 12 16.56 21.81 4.71
C ASN A 12 16.36 21.20 3.32
N ILE A 13 15.26 21.53 2.62
CA ILE A 13 15.02 21.04 1.27
C ILE A 13 15.55 22.04 0.25
N PRO A 14 16.56 21.69 -0.54
CA PRO A 14 17.22 22.64 -1.46
C PRO A 14 16.26 23.34 -2.42
N TYR A 15 15.29 22.61 -2.99
CA TYR A 15 14.26 23.20 -3.87
C TYR A 15 13.51 24.33 -3.19
N TYR A 16 12.96 24.09 -2.00
CA TYR A 16 12.19 25.10 -1.28
C TYR A 16 13.06 26.23 -0.74
N LYS A 17 14.29 25.93 -0.33
CA LYS A 17 15.22 26.97 0.08
C LYS A 17 15.48 27.96 -1.06
N ASN A 18 15.81 27.47 -2.26
CA ASN A 18 16.04 28.31 -3.44
C ASN A 18 14.78 29.13 -3.77
N TYR A 19 13.60 28.51 -3.77
CA TYR A 19 12.33 29.20 -3.98
C TYR A 19 12.14 30.37 -3.00
N TRP A 20 12.36 30.15 -1.70
CA TRP A 20 12.15 31.18 -0.69
C TRP A 20 13.25 32.24 -0.65
N ASP A 21 14.45 31.96 -1.11
CA ASP A 21 15.52 32.94 -1.25
C ASP A 21 15.22 33.94 -2.39
N GLU A 22 14.48 33.52 -3.42
CA GLU A 22 14.02 34.38 -4.52
C GLU A 22 12.76 35.19 -4.16
N PHE A 23 11.82 34.60 -3.40
CA PHE A 23 10.54 35.22 -3.03
C PHE A 23 10.60 35.98 -1.70
N ARG A 24 11.46 37.00 -1.61
CA ARG A 24 11.58 37.87 -0.43
C ARG A 24 10.27 38.62 -0.15
N GLY A 25 9.81 38.56 1.10
CA GLY A 25 8.64 39.33 1.59
C GLY A 25 7.34 38.53 1.75
N LYS A 26 7.26 37.30 1.28
CA LYS A 26 6.14 36.39 1.60
C LYS A 26 6.41 35.61 2.87
N LYS A 27 5.35 35.29 3.60
CA LYS A 27 5.42 34.49 4.84
C LYS A 27 5.35 33.01 4.50
N TYR A 28 6.42 32.27 4.77
CA TYR A 28 6.48 30.82 4.53
C TYR A 28 5.59 30.02 5.49
N GLU A 29 5.14 30.62 6.58
CA GLU A 29 4.21 30.06 7.54
C GLU A 29 2.82 29.85 6.94
N LEU A 30 2.52 30.51 5.83
CA LEU A 30 1.24 30.43 5.12
C LEU A 30 1.37 29.46 3.94
N LEU A 31 0.64 28.35 3.97
CA LEU A 31 0.71 27.30 2.97
C LEU A 31 0.34 27.79 1.56
N GLU A 32 -0.54 28.79 1.47
CA GLU A 32 -0.95 29.43 0.21
C GLU A 32 0.18 30.14 -0.53
N ASN A 33 1.29 30.43 0.15
CA ASN A 33 2.47 31.04 -0.47
C ASN A 33 3.47 30.03 -1.04
N TRP A 34 3.24 28.72 -0.78
CA TRP A 34 4.13 27.67 -1.29
C TRP A 34 3.85 27.37 -2.76
N PRO A 35 4.87 26.93 -3.53
CA PRO A 35 4.68 26.57 -4.92
C PRO A 35 3.79 25.32 -5.05
N ILE A 36 2.94 25.31 -6.09
CA ILE A 36 2.27 24.09 -6.53
C ILE A 36 3.29 23.27 -7.32
N LEU A 37 3.54 22.04 -6.86
CA LEU A 37 4.44 21.12 -7.54
C LEU A 37 3.70 20.27 -8.56
N VAL A 38 4.34 20.03 -9.68
CA VAL A 38 3.94 19.00 -10.64
C VAL A 38 4.99 17.90 -10.69
N LYS A 39 4.60 16.70 -11.09
CA LYS A 39 5.51 15.54 -11.13
C LYS A 39 6.77 15.78 -11.94
N GLU A 40 6.64 16.52 -13.04
CA GLU A 40 7.74 16.86 -13.95
C GLU A 40 8.84 17.64 -13.25
N ASP A 41 8.50 18.52 -12.33
CA ASP A 41 9.48 19.32 -11.57
C ASP A 41 10.31 18.43 -10.64
N ILE A 42 9.67 17.49 -9.98
CA ILE A 42 10.35 16.56 -9.07
C ILE A 42 11.22 15.58 -9.87
N ASN A 43 10.71 15.05 -10.98
CA ASN A 43 11.44 14.08 -11.81
C ASN A 43 12.65 14.67 -12.54
N LYS A 44 12.65 15.99 -12.83
CA LYS A 44 13.82 16.65 -13.43
C LYS A 44 15.04 16.68 -12.51
N CYS A 45 14.83 16.92 -11.23
CA CYS A 45 15.91 17.09 -10.25
C CYS A 45 15.48 16.53 -8.89
N PRO A 46 15.26 15.19 -8.77
CA PRO A 46 14.75 14.58 -7.55
C PRO A 46 15.65 14.81 -6.32
N GLU A 47 16.96 15.00 -6.52
CA GLU A 47 17.93 15.30 -5.47
C GLU A 47 17.67 16.65 -4.78
N LEU A 48 17.05 17.60 -5.45
CA LEU A 48 16.69 18.89 -4.84
C LEU A 48 15.57 18.77 -3.81
N PHE A 49 14.82 17.67 -3.82
CA PHE A 49 13.72 17.40 -2.90
C PHE A 49 14.15 16.53 -1.71
N ILE A 50 15.42 16.15 -1.63
CA ILE A 50 15.96 15.42 -0.48
C ILE A 50 16.44 16.43 0.56
N ASP A 51 16.06 16.22 1.83
CA ASP A 51 16.56 17.03 2.94
C ASP A 51 18.10 16.91 3.02
N LYS A 52 18.80 18.06 3.06
CA LYS A 52 20.27 18.17 3.07
C LYS A 52 20.95 17.41 4.21
N ASN A 53 20.19 17.07 5.27
CA ASN A 53 20.71 16.32 6.42
C ASN A 53 20.79 14.83 6.17
N TYR A 54 20.24 14.35 5.03
CA TYR A 54 20.26 12.94 4.65
C TYR A 54 21.13 12.70 3.43
N ASN A 55 21.81 11.56 3.42
CA ASN A 55 22.45 11.06 2.22
C ASN A 55 21.45 10.16 1.47
N ARG A 56 21.25 10.39 0.17
CA ARG A 56 20.37 9.62 -0.70
C ARG A 56 20.54 8.09 -0.53
N PHE A 57 21.76 7.62 -0.39
CA PHE A 57 22.07 6.19 -0.23
C PHE A 57 21.66 5.61 1.14
N GLN A 58 21.29 6.46 2.09
CA GLN A 58 20.78 6.08 3.41
C GLN A 58 19.27 6.14 3.51
N LEU A 59 18.59 6.47 2.41
CA LEU A 59 17.13 6.54 2.34
C LEU A 59 16.55 5.30 1.66
N PHE A 60 15.37 4.91 2.08
CA PHE A 60 14.57 3.92 1.39
C PHE A 60 14.05 4.55 0.10
N ASN A 61 14.31 3.89 -1.03
CA ASN A 61 13.80 4.32 -2.33
C ASN A 61 12.53 3.52 -2.65
N ASP A 62 11.44 4.23 -2.87
CA ASP A 62 10.18 3.69 -3.36
C ASP A 62 9.72 4.49 -4.57
N HIS A 63 8.66 4.06 -5.23
CA HIS A 63 8.11 4.77 -6.38
C HIS A 63 6.59 4.67 -6.45
N THR A 64 5.95 5.68 -7.01
CA THR A 64 4.52 5.61 -7.31
C THR A 64 4.25 4.72 -8.52
N SER A 65 3.05 4.13 -8.62
CA SER A 65 2.68 3.22 -9.70
C SER A 65 2.68 3.84 -11.10
N GLY A 66 2.62 5.18 -11.21
CA GLY A 66 2.71 5.89 -12.49
C GLY A 66 1.54 5.60 -13.46
N THR A 67 0.34 5.33 -12.96
CA THR A 67 -0.86 5.01 -13.77
C THR A 67 -1.19 6.05 -14.84
N THR A 68 -0.78 7.29 -14.66
CA THR A 68 -1.05 8.42 -15.57
C THR A 68 0.21 8.95 -16.27
N GLY A 69 1.35 8.26 -16.16
CA GLY A 69 2.61 8.72 -16.73
C GLY A 69 3.85 8.12 -16.07
N THR A 70 4.93 8.88 -16.01
CA THR A 70 6.18 8.46 -15.40
C THR A 70 6.02 8.28 -13.88
N PRO A 71 6.51 7.17 -13.30
CA PRO A 71 6.58 7.01 -11.85
C PRO A 71 7.36 8.14 -11.18
N LEU A 72 7.01 8.45 -9.95
CA LEU A 72 7.73 9.39 -9.11
C LEU A 72 8.61 8.60 -8.14
N ASP A 73 9.91 8.85 -8.14
CA ASP A 73 10.83 8.30 -7.15
C ASP A 73 10.66 9.01 -5.81
N LEU A 74 10.52 8.23 -4.75
CA LEU A 74 10.32 8.69 -3.38
C LEU A 74 11.51 8.27 -2.53
N TYR A 75 12.03 9.20 -1.75
CA TYR A 75 13.14 8.97 -0.81
C TYR A 75 12.63 9.17 0.60
N ILE A 76 12.54 8.10 1.36
CA ILE A 76 11.91 8.06 2.69
C ILE A 76 12.95 7.62 3.71
N ASP A 77 13.01 8.27 4.86
CA ASP A 77 13.87 7.80 5.93
C ASP A 77 13.36 6.48 6.52
N TYR A 78 14.30 5.64 6.98
CA TYR A 78 13.96 4.31 7.48
C TYR A 78 13.11 4.32 8.75
N ASP A 79 13.16 5.39 9.54
CA ASP A 79 12.36 5.46 10.77
C ASP A 79 10.90 5.75 10.44
N SER A 80 10.62 6.60 9.45
CA SER A 80 9.27 6.79 8.90
C SER A 80 8.69 5.50 8.33
N VAL A 81 9.50 4.71 7.62
CA VAL A 81 9.08 3.39 7.10
C VAL A 81 8.74 2.44 8.25
N LYS A 82 9.60 2.35 9.28
CA LYS A 82 9.35 1.50 10.46
C LYS A 82 8.10 1.94 11.23
N GLU A 83 7.91 3.26 11.39
CA GLU A 83 6.73 3.81 12.07
C GLU A 83 5.44 3.43 11.32
N GLN A 84 5.43 3.55 10.00
CA GLN A 84 4.29 3.13 9.17
C GLN A 84 3.95 1.65 9.35
N TYR A 85 4.96 0.77 9.30
CA TYR A 85 4.75 -0.66 9.55
C TYR A 85 4.25 -0.93 10.97
N ALA A 86 4.79 -0.24 11.97
CA ALA A 86 4.37 -0.39 13.37
C ALA A 86 2.91 0.06 13.57
N LEU A 87 2.51 1.17 12.92
CA LEU A 87 1.13 1.64 12.93
C LEU A 87 0.17 0.65 12.27
N PHE A 88 0.56 0.09 11.12
CA PHE A 88 -0.23 -0.92 10.43
C PHE A 88 -0.42 -2.18 11.29
N GLU A 89 0.66 -2.68 11.88
CA GLU A 89 0.59 -3.81 12.80
C GLU A 89 -0.32 -3.52 14.02
N ALA A 90 -0.14 -2.36 14.66
CA ALA A 90 -0.86 -2.01 15.89
C ALA A 90 -2.34 -1.69 15.63
N ARG A 91 -2.64 -0.92 14.58
CA ARG A 91 -3.99 -0.41 14.32
C ARG A 91 -4.84 -1.35 13.49
N VAL A 92 -4.23 -2.14 12.61
CA VAL A 92 -4.96 -3.03 11.70
C VAL A 92 -4.85 -4.46 12.18
N LYS A 93 -3.69 -5.09 12.09
CA LYS A 93 -3.56 -6.53 12.31
C LYS A 93 -3.89 -6.98 13.73
N ARG A 94 -3.37 -6.31 14.76
CA ARG A 94 -3.60 -6.71 16.17
C ARG A 94 -5.06 -6.65 16.59
N LYS A 95 -5.87 -5.78 16.01
CA LYS A 95 -7.31 -5.71 16.28
C LYS A 95 -8.06 -6.98 15.90
N TYR A 96 -7.52 -7.72 14.94
CA TYR A 96 -8.07 -8.97 14.45
C TYR A 96 -7.27 -10.20 14.94
N ASN A 97 -6.49 -10.03 16.01
CA ASN A 97 -5.64 -11.09 16.57
C ASN A 97 -4.66 -11.70 15.55
N ILE A 98 -4.15 -10.87 14.64
CA ILE A 98 -3.12 -11.24 13.67
C ILE A 98 -1.77 -10.81 14.21
N SER A 99 -0.86 -11.79 14.37
CA SER A 99 0.51 -11.54 14.82
C SER A 99 1.42 -11.25 13.64
N ILE A 100 2.51 -10.50 13.87
CA ILE A 100 3.58 -10.28 12.90
C ILE A 100 4.22 -11.58 12.41
N THR A 101 4.18 -12.63 13.22
CA THR A 101 4.70 -13.97 12.90
C THR A 101 3.71 -14.86 12.18
N ASP A 102 2.43 -14.45 12.08
CA ASP A 102 1.42 -15.23 11.38
C ASP A 102 1.69 -15.24 9.86
N PRO A 103 1.43 -16.35 9.16
CA PRO A 103 1.45 -16.34 7.71
C PRO A 103 0.36 -15.41 7.15
N TRP A 104 0.68 -14.72 6.09
CA TRP A 104 -0.22 -13.77 5.45
C TRP A 104 -0.11 -13.81 3.93
N ALA A 105 -1.13 -13.37 3.24
CA ALA A 105 -1.15 -13.32 1.79
C ALA A 105 -1.28 -11.88 1.29
N ILE A 106 -0.72 -11.60 0.12
CA ILE A 106 -0.87 -10.33 -0.58
C ILE A 106 -1.27 -10.57 -2.04
N ILE A 107 -2.15 -9.70 -2.55
CA ILE A 107 -2.55 -9.68 -3.94
C ILE A 107 -2.62 -8.22 -4.42
N GLY A 108 -1.75 -7.85 -5.33
CA GLY A 108 -1.61 -6.45 -5.75
C GLY A 108 -0.91 -6.32 -7.10
N SER A 109 -0.24 -5.19 -7.31
CA SER A 109 0.41 -4.84 -8.58
C SER A 109 1.70 -5.62 -8.89
N GLN A 110 2.24 -6.37 -7.92
CA GLN A 110 3.51 -7.07 -8.11
C GLN A 110 3.39 -8.14 -9.20
N ARG A 111 4.36 -8.16 -10.11
CA ARG A 111 4.51 -9.23 -11.11
C ARG A 111 5.09 -10.48 -10.45
N VAL A 112 4.23 -11.26 -9.83
CA VAL A 112 4.61 -12.46 -9.07
C VAL A 112 5.10 -13.58 -9.99
N THR A 113 4.46 -13.72 -11.16
CA THR A 113 4.81 -14.74 -12.17
C THR A 113 4.72 -14.13 -13.57
N PRO A 114 5.39 -14.72 -14.58
CA PRO A 114 5.29 -14.25 -15.96
C PRO A 114 3.84 -14.20 -16.44
N ILE A 115 3.43 -13.12 -17.10
CA ILE A 115 2.05 -12.90 -17.60
C ILE A 115 1.60 -14.04 -18.53
N ALA A 116 2.51 -14.58 -19.35
CA ALA A 116 2.21 -15.66 -20.29
C ALA A 116 2.00 -17.03 -19.62
N ARG A 117 2.15 -17.14 -18.30
CA ARG A 117 1.98 -18.40 -17.58
C ARG A 117 0.53 -18.87 -17.61
N LYS A 118 0.31 -20.07 -18.12
CA LYS A 118 -1.04 -20.69 -18.25
C LYS A 118 -1.30 -21.81 -17.23
N LYS A 119 -0.29 -22.19 -16.44
CA LYS A 119 -0.39 -23.27 -15.45
C LYS A 119 0.18 -22.82 -14.11
N PRO A 120 -0.37 -23.29 -12.98
CA PRO A 120 0.13 -22.94 -11.66
C PRO A 120 1.61 -23.34 -11.50
N PRO A 121 2.32 -22.76 -10.53
CA PRO A 121 1.82 -21.84 -9.50
C PRO A 121 1.67 -20.40 -10.04
N PHE A 122 0.54 -19.74 -9.66
CA PHE A 122 0.31 -18.31 -9.88
C PHE A 122 0.69 -17.49 -8.64
N TRP A 123 1.59 -18.02 -7.84
CA TRP A 123 2.05 -17.43 -6.57
C TRP A 123 3.51 -17.75 -6.32
N VAL A 124 4.09 -16.98 -5.40
CA VAL A 124 5.39 -17.23 -4.78
C VAL A 124 5.21 -17.20 -3.27
N TYR A 125 5.88 -18.09 -2.56
CA TYR A 125 5.88 -18.10 -1.11
C TYR A 125 7.26 -17.76 -0.56
N ASN A 126 7.32 -16.71 0.28
CA ASN A 126 8.52 -16.33 1.00
C ASN A 126 8.50 -16.99 2.38
N PHE A 127 9.40 -17.96 2.59
CA PHE A 127 9.47 -18.71 3.84
C PHE A 127 9.96 -17.84 5.01
N ALA A 128 10.84 -16.87 4.77
CA ALA A 128 11.38 -16.01 5.83
C ALA A 128 10.33 -15.09 6.43
N SER A 129 9.48 -14.48 5.62
CA SER A 129 8.39 -13.59 6.04
C SER A 129 7.04 -14.31 6.17
N ARG A 130 6.97 -15.61 5.87
CA ARG A 130 5.73 -16.40 5.80
C ARG A 130 4.67 -15.74 4.92
N GLN A 131 5.08 -15.14 3.82
CA GLN A 131 4.25 -14.35 2.94
C GLN A 131 3.94 -15.08 1.64
N LEU A 132 2.65 -15.21 1.33
CA LEU A 132 2.14 -15.75 0.08
C LEU A 132 1.81 -14.60 -0.88
N TYR A 133 2.64 -14.43 -1.90
CA TYR A 133 2.39 -13.47 -2.98
C TYR A 133 1.51 -14.12 -4.04
N LEU A 134 0.29 -13.62 -4.22
CA LEU A 134 -0.66 -14.07 -5.22
C LEU A 134 -0.62 -13.13 -6.44
N SER A 135 -0.63 -13.69 -7.64
CA SER A 135 -0.69 -12.90 -8.86
C SER A 135 -2.10 -12.40 -9.13
N SER A 136 -2.30 -11.08 -9.22
CA SER A 136 -3.58 -10.48 -9.62
C SER A 136 -3.89 -10.72 -11.10
N LEU A 137 -2.87 -10.89 -11.94
CA LEU A 137 -3.00 -11.02 -13.40
C LEU A 137 -3.54 -12.37 -13.90
N HIS A 138 -3.63 -13.35 -13.01
CA HIS A 138 -4.06 -14.71 -13.36
C HIS A 138 -5.38 -15.10 -12.68
N ILE A 139 -6.06 -14.15 -12.04
CA ILE A 139 -7.38 -14.40 -11.44
C ILE A 139 -8.40 -14.55 -12.57
N ALA A 140 -8.97 -15.74 -12.67
CA ALA A 140 -10.02 -16.06 -13.62
C ALA A 140 -10.76 -17.32 -13.16
N SER A 141 -11.95 -17.57 -13.69
CA SER A 141 -12.78 -18.74 -13.31
C SER A 141 -12.01 -20.07 -13.42
N TRP A 142 -11.14 -20.21 -14.42
CA TRP A 142 -10.34 -21.42 -14.64
C TRP A 142 -9.21 -21.62 -13.61
N SER A 143 -8.73 -20.57 -12.95
CA SER A 143 -7.63 -20.62 -11.98
C SER A 143 -8.05 -20.61 -10.52
N GLY A 144 -9.33 -20.41 -10.23
CA GLY A 144 -9.85 -20.25 -8.86
C GLY A 144 -9.48 -21.41 -7.93
N LYS A 145 -9.56 -22.66 -8.43
CA LYS A 145 -9.16 -23.86 -7.67
C LYS A 145 -7.68 -23.85 -7.30
N ASP A 146 -6.81 -23.31 -8.16
CA ASP A 146 -5.38 -23.23 -7.89
C ASP A 146 -5.09 -22.23 -6.77
N TYR A 147 -5.77 -21.05 -6.78
CA TYR A 147 -5.66 -20.09 -5.68
C TYR A 147 -6.15 -20.66 -4.35
N LEU A 148 -7.29 -21.37 -4.37
CA LEU A 148 -7.80 -22.03 -3.19
C LEU A 148 -6.83 -23.10 -2.66
N CYS A 149 -6.22 -23.87 -3.54
CA CYS A 149 -5.17 -24.84 -3.18
C CYS A 149 -3.97 -24.13 -2.51
N ALA A 150 -3.56 -22.98 -3.05
CA ALA A 150 -2.48 -22.19 -2.43
C ALA A 150 -2.87 -21.68 -1.03
N LEU A 151 -4.06 -21.12 -0.89
CA LEU A 151 -4.58 -20.67 0.42
C LEU A 151 -4.65 -21.82 1.42
N LYS A 152 -5.21 -22.96 1.02
CA LYS A 152 -5.28 -24.17 1.85
C LYS A 152 -3.89 -24.72 2.24
N LYS A 153 -2.91 -24.62 1.34
CA LYS A 153 -1.54 -25.08 1.59
C LYS A 153 -0.77 -24.19 2.56
N TYR A 154 -0.84 -22.88 2.38
CA TYR A 154 -0.01 -21.93 3.14
C TYR A 154 -0.73 -21.31 4.35
N GLN A 155 -2.05 -21.53 4.48
CA GLN A 155 -2.86 -21.13 5.63
C GLN A 155 -2.63 -19.70 6.12
N PRO A 156 -2.69 -18.67 5.23
CA PRO A 156 -2.56 -17.30 5.67
C PRO A 156 -3.67 -16.95 6.67
N LYS A 157 -3.34 -16.05 7.61
CA LYS A 157 -4.32 -15.54 8.58
C LYS A 157 -5.04 -14.30 8.10
N CYS A 158 -4.45 -13.58 7.16
CA CYS A 158 -5.08 -12.45 6.48
C CYS A 158 -4.66 -12.38 5.00
N LEU A 159 -5.50 -11.70 4.22
CA LEU A 159 -5.24 -11.34 2.83
C LEU A 159 -5.24 -9.82 2.73
N ILE A 160 -4.16 -9.25 2.17
CA ILE A 160 -3.98 -7.81 1.98
C ILE A 160 -3.91 -7.54 0.48
N GLY A 161 -4.53 -6.47 -0.01
CA GLY A 161 -4.32 -6.10 -1.40
C GLY A 161 -5.38 -5.21 -2.03
N TYR A 162 -5.34 -5.15 -3.34
CA TYR A 162 -6.25 -4.33 -4.13
C TYR A 162 -7.68 -4.84 -4.03
N THR A 163 -8.59 -3.93 -3.76
CA THR A 163 -10.03 -4.23 -3.57
C THR A 163 -10.59 -5.03 -4.73
N GLN A 164 -10.34 -4.62 -5.97
CA GLN A 164 -10.85 -5.31 -7.14
C GLN A 164 -10.29 -6.73 -7.28
N SER A 165 -8.99 -6.93 -7.08
CA SER A 165 -8.37 -8.25 -7.19
C SER A 165 -8.88 -9.23 -6.13
N ILE A 166 -9.07 -8.74 -4.91
CA ILE A 166 -9.65 -9.54 -3.82
C ILE A 166 -11.11 -9.88 -4.11
N TYR A 167 -11.89 -8.91 -4.62
CA TYR A 167 -13.28 -9.12 -5.01
C TYR A 167 -13.45 -10.16 -6.13
N GLU A 168 -12.61 -10.11 -7.16
CA GLU A 168 -12.61 -11.11 -8.23
C GLU A 168 -12.31 -12.52 -7.68
N LEU A 169 -11.32 -12.66 -6.84
CA LEU A 169 -11.03 -13.94 -6.19
C LEU A 169 -12.19 -14.41 -5.32
N ALA A 170 -12.79 -13.52 -4.53
CA ALA A 170 -13.96 -13.82 -3.70
C ALA A 170 -15.15 -14.30 -4.54
N THR A 171 -15.42 -13.61 -5.65
CA THR A 171 -16.51 -13.98 -6.58
C THR A 171 -16.31 -15.39 -7.12
N ILE A 172 -15.10 -15.72 -7.55
CA ILE A 172 -14.78 -17.07 -8.06
C ILE A 172 -14.96 -18.14 -6.97
N LEU A 173 -14.58 -17.87 -5.73
CA LEU A 173 -14.78 -18.80 -4.62
C LEU A 173 -16.28 -19.03 -4.39
N ILE A 174 -17.09 -17.97 -4.36
CA ILE A 174 -18.55 -18.07 -4.17
C ILE A 174 -19.20 -18.87 -5.30
N GLU A 175 -18.85 -18.61 -6.54
CA GLU A 175 -19.37 -19.32 -7.73
C GLU A 175 -19.06 -20.82 -7.70
N ASN A 176 -17.95 -21.20 -7.06
CA ASN A 176 -17.57 -22.60 -6.86
C ASN A 176 -18.10 -23.20 -5.55
N ASN A 177 -18.94 -22.48 -4.79
CA ASN A 177 -19.41 -22.85 -3.45
C ASN A 177 -18.28 -23.16 -2.46
N GLU A 178 -17.16 -22.45 -2.57
CA GLU A 178 -16.01 -22.58 -1.69
C GLU A 178 -15.93 -21.37 -0.73
N ILE A 179 -15.52 -21.65 0.49
CA ILE A 179 -15.24 -20.64 1.53
C ILE A 179 -13.84 -20.92 2.06
N PHE A 180 -13.08 -19.87 2.30
CA PHE A 180 -11.77 -19.95 2.96
C PHE A 180 -11.70 -18.96 4.11
N SER A 181 -11.86 -19.43 5.36
CA SER A 181 -11.91 -18.56 6.54
C SER A 181 -10.55 -17.91 6.82
N LEU A 182 -10.56 -16.59 6.97
CA LEU A 182 -9.44 -15.75 7.38
C LEU A 182 -9.77 -15.06 8.72
N LYS A 183 -8.79 -14.41 9.34
CA LYS A 183 -9.05 -13.50 10.47
C LYS A 183 -9.52 -12.11 10.01
N ALA A 184 -9.00 -11.64 8.88
CA ALA A 184 -9.42 -10.39 8.22
C ALA A 184 -8.96 -10.35 6.77
N VAL A 185 -9.70 -9.64 5.93
CA VAL A 185 -9.25 -9.13 4.63
C VAL A 185 -8.97 -7.64 4.77
N ILE A 186 -7.85 -7.17 4.26
CA ILE A 186 -7.41 -5.78 4.35
C ILE A 186 -7.27 -5.22 2.94
N THR A 187 -8.17 -4.30 2.56
CA THR A 187 -8.15 -3.68 1.23
C THR A 187 -7.37 -2.37 1.24
N ASN A 188 -6.71 -2.07 0.12
CA ASN A 188 -5.94 -0.85 -0.07
C ASN A 188 -6.00 -0.37 -1.53
N ALA A 189 -5.47 0.85 -1.75
CA ALA A 189 -5.24 1.48 -3.04
C ALA A 189 -6.49 1.78 -3.90
N GLU A 190 -7.63 1.20 -3.61
CA GLU A 190 -8.89 1.37 -4.34
C GLU A 190 -10.05 1.51 -3.37
N PRO A 191 -11.12 2.26 -3.71
CA PRO A 191 -12.32 2.32 -2.89
C PRO A 191 -12.94 0.93 -2.69
N LEU A 192 -13.55 0.73 -1.53
CA LEU A 192 -14.32 -0.48 -1.22
C LEU A 192 -15.82 -0.16 -1.29
N PHE A 193 -16.54 -0.74 -2.23
CA PHE A 193 -17.98 -0.61 -2.35
C PHE A 193 -18.72 -1.68 -1.54
N ASP A 194 -19.93 -1.39 -1.08
CA ASP A 194 -20.71 -2.29 -0.22
C ASP A 194 -20.92 -3.68 -0.83
N TYR A 195 -21.20 -3.75 -2.12
CA TYR A 195 -21.37 -5.04 -2.82
C TYR A 195 -20.09 -5.89 -2.84
N GLN A 196 -18.93 -5.22 -2.96
CA GLN A 196 -17.62 -5.90 -2.88
C GLN A 196 -17.37 -6.41 -1.47
N LYS A 197 -17.61 -5.56 -0.48
CA LYS A 197 -17.45 -5.91 0.94
C LYS A 197 -18.26 -7.16 1.30
N ILE A 198 -19.55 -7.18 0.96
CA ILE A 198 -20.46 -8.30 1.23
C ILE A 198 -19.92 -9.61 0.62
N ASN A 199 -19.48 -9.56 -0.63
CA ASN A 199 -18.97 -10.77 -1.30
C ASN A 199 -17.64 -11.23 -0.70
N ILE A 200 -16.74 -10.29 -0.37
CA ILE A 200 -15.45 -10.61 0.25
C ILE A 200 -15.67 -11.23 1.64
N GLU A 201 -16.54 -10.65 2.46
CA GLU A 201 -16.89 -11.18 3.78
C GLU A 201 -17.47 -12.59 3.69
N LYS A 202 -18.35 -12.83 2.71
CA LYS A 202 -18.94 -14.15 2.47
C LYS A 202 -17.92 -15.19 2.03
N ALA A 203 -17.00 -14.84 1.11
CA ALA A 203 -16.01 -15.78 0.56
C ALA A 203 -14.93 -16.15 1.58
N PHE A 204 -14.54 -15.18 2.41
CA PHE A 204 -13.45 -15.36 3.36
C PHE A 204 -13.91 -15.51 4.82
N ASP A 205 -15.21 -15.51 5.08
CA ASP A 205 -15.82 -15.69 6.40
C ASP A 205 -15.14 -14.84 7.48
N CYS A 206 -14.90 -13.57 7.19
CA CYS A 206 -14.19 -12.65 8.07
C CYS A 206 -14.51 -11.19 7.76
N PRO A 207 -14.24 -10.25 8.69
CA PRO A 207 -14.40 -8.83 8.45
C PRO A 207 -13.45 -8.30 7.38
N VAL A 208 -13.93 -7.29 6.62
CA VAL A 208 -13.12 -6.52 5.67
C VAL A 208 -12.75 -5.18 6.27
N VAL A 209 -11.47 -4.86 6.23
CA VAL A 209 -10.88 -3.62 6.72
C VAL A 209 -10.42 -2.79 5.54
N GLU A 210 -11.05 -1.65 5.32
CA GLU A 210 -10.59 -0.68 4.34
C GLU A 210 -9.43 0.13 4.90
N THR A 211 -8.38 0.32 4.12
CA THR A 211 -7.25 1.19 4.48
C THR A 211 -7.04 2.27 3.44
N PHE A 212 -6.72 3.46 3.90
CA PHE A 212 -6.28 4.58 3.09
C PHE A 212 -4.81 4.87 3.40
N GLY A 213 -4.02 5.05 2.36
CA GLY A 213 -2.61 5.40 2.48
C GLY A 213 -2.08 6.01 1.18
N GLN A 214 -0.86 6.51 1.27
CA GLN A 214 -0.14 7.12 0.15
C GLN A 214 1.26 6.52 0.11
N ALA A 215 1.85 6.46 -1.08
CA ALA A 215 3.23 6.00 -1.25
C ALA A 215 4.23 6.89 -0.49
N GLU A 216 3.91 8.16 -0.33
CA GLU A 216 4.69 9.16 0.41
C GLU A 216 4.66 8.96 1.94
N LEU A 217 3.88 8.04 2.46
CA LEU A 217 3.68 7.71 3.89
C LEU A 217 3.26 8.91 4.77
N VAL A 218 2.61 9.92 4.19
CA VAL A 218 2.20 11.15 4.89
C VAL A 218 0.94 10.94 5.72
N ALA A 219 0.00 10.14 5.22
CA ALA A 219 -1.27 9.86 5.86
C ALA A 219 -1.62 8.39 5.80
N PHE A 220 -2.18 7.89 6.90
CA PHE A 220 -2.72 6.53 7.00
C PHE A 220 -4.02 6.57 7.80
N ALA A 221 -5.05 5.93 7.27
CA ALA A 221 -6.32 5.69 7.95
C ALA A 221 -6.80 4.25 7.70
N ASN A 222 -7.64 3.75 8.58
CA ASN A 222 -8.30 2.46 8.42
C ASN A 222 -9.71 2.51 8.99
N SER A 223 -10.62 1.76 8.40
CA SER A 223 -11.95 1.57 8.96
C SER A 223 -11.89 0.80 10.28
N PHE A 224 -12.77 1.19 11.20
CA PHE A 224 -12.98 0.46 12.45
C PHE A 224 -14.08 -0.61 12.28
N PRO A 225 -14.19 -1.58 13.21
CA PRO A 225 -15.25 -2.59 13.17
C PRO A 225 -16.66 -2.02 13.15
N ASP A 226 -16.86 -0.78 13.66
CA ASP A 226 -18.12 -0.03 13.63
C ASP A 226 -18.37 0.72 12.31
N GLY A 227 -17.50 0.55 11.32
CA GLY A 227 -17.61 1.15 9.98
C GLY A 227 -17.15 2.61 9.87
N LYS A 228 -16.62 3.21 10.94
CA LYS A 228 -16.02 4.55 10.89
C LYS A 228 -14.57 4.49 10.40
N LEU A 229 -14.15 5.54 9.68
CA LEU A 229 -12.75 5.78 9.30
C LEU A 229 -12.02 6.56 10.38
#